data_7a55acd6c65818f87c80f118d9c242a7
#
_entry.id   7a55acd6c65818f87c80f118d9c242a7
#
_cell.length_a   1.000
_cell.length_b   1.000
_cell.length_c   1.000
_cell.angle_alpha   90.00
_cell.angle_beta   90.00
_cell.angle_gamma   90.00
#
_symmetry.space_group_name_H-M   'P 1'
#
loop_
_entity.id
_entity.type
_entity.pdbx_description
1 polymer ?
#
loop_
_entity_poly.entity_id
_entity_poly.type
_entity_poly.pdbx_seq_one_letter_code
_entity_poly.pdbx_strand_id
1 'polypeptide(L)'
;MYVAQVEILSDATNMPVIRHPAREFPGVLVQGDTLHSLCTQAADALLGGPDSRDELEDLHNRLLELLAHYKTVLSDHQLSLPFADGTDA
;
A
#
# COMPACT_ATOMS: atom_id res chain seq x y z
N MET A 1 -16.81 -19.29 1.26
CA MET A 1 -16.89 -17.82 1.01
C MET A 1 -18.07 -17.27 1.77
N TYR A 2 -17.93 -16.10 2.32
CA TYR A 2 -19.03 -15.37 2.96
C TYR A 2 -18.91 -13.88 2.57
N VAL A 3 -20.01 -13.15 2.79
CA VAL A 3 -20.07 -11.71 2.48
C VAL A 3 -20.14 -10.94 3.79
N ALA A 4 -19.35 -9.88 3.90
CA ALA A 4 -19.35 -9.01 5.05
C ALA A 4 -19.18 -7.55 4.58
N GLN A 5 -19.61 -6.61 5.40
CA GLN A 5 -19.43 -5.19 5.13
C GLN A 5 -18.04 -4.76 5.61
N VAL A 6 -17.42 -3.87 4.86
CA VAL A 6 -16.14 -3.25 5.23
C VAL A 6 -16.33 -1.74 5.29
N GLU A 7 -15.52 -1.08 6.10
CA GLU A 7 -15.46 0.38 6.10
C GLU A 7 -14.52 0.83 4.98
N ILE A 8 -14.97 1.75 4.14
CA ILE A 8 -14.14 2.35 3.11
C ILE A 8 -13.73 3.73 3.62
N LEU A 9 -12.46 3.88 4.00
CA LEU A 9 -11.94 5.14 4.50
C LEU A 9 -11.57 6.08 3.36
N SER A 10 -11.11 5.53 2.26
CA SER A 10 -10.81 6.29 1.05
C SER A 10 -10.81 5.36 -0.15
N ASP A 11 -11.43 5.82 -1.23
CA ASP A 11 -11.35 5.18 -2.54
C ASP A 11 -10.85 6.16 -3.61
N ALA A 12 -10.07 7.15 -3.17
CA ALA A 12 -9.53 8.19 -4.05
C ALA A 12 -8.50 7.64 -5.06
N THR A 13 -7.90 6.50 -4.77
CA THR A 13 -6.97 5.81 -5.67
C THR A 13 -7.50 4.43 -6.01
N ASN A 14 -6.84 3.74 -6.96
CA ASN A 14 -7.21 2.37 -7.29
C ASN A 14 -6.78 1.35 -6.23
N MET A 15 -6.14 1.81 -5.14
CA MET A 15 -5.83 0.98 -3.98
C MET A 15 -6.55 1.56 -2.75
N PRO A 16 -7.84 1.28 -2.59
CA PRO A 16 -8.63 1.87 -1.51
C PRO A 16 -8.11 1.49 -0.13
N VAL A 17 -8.25 2.42 0.81
CA VAL A 17 -7.97 2.15 2.22
C VAL A 17 -9.28 1.70 2.85
N ILE A 18 -9.29 0.47 3.37
CA ILE A 18 -10.48 -0.15 3.93
C ILE A 18 -10.16 -0.77 5.29
N ARG A 19 -11.20 -1.03 6.08
CA ARG A 19 -11.06 -1.80 7.32
C ARG A 19 -12.02 -2.99 7.29
N HIS A 20 -11.42 -4.17 7.33
CA HIS A 20 -12.15 -5.43 7.46
C HIS A 20 -12.79 -5.50 8.86
N PRO A 21 -14.05 -5.99 9.02
CA PRO A 21 -14.71 -5.95 10.32
C PRO A 21 -14.01 -6.75 11.41
N ALA A 22 -13.19 -7.74 11.05
CA ALA A 22 -12.45 -8.56 12.02
C ALA A 22 -11.05 -8.01 12.30
N ARG A 23 -10.68 -6.85 11.76
CA ARG A 23 -9.34 -6.28 11.92
C ARG A 23 -9.42 -4.98 12.69
N GLU A 24 -8.45 -4.79 13.59
CA GLU A 24 -8.33 -3.55 14.36
C GLU A 24 -7.89 -2.38 13.48
N PHE A 25 -6.91 -2.62 12.60
CA PHE A 25 -6.33 -1.58 11.78
C PHE A 25 -6.80 -1.69 10.34
N PRO A 26 -6.95 -0.53 9.64
CA PRO A 26 -7.20 -0.54 8.21
C PRO A 26 -6.05 -1.14 7.43
N GLY A 27 -6.34 -1.53 6.20
CA GLY A 27 -5.36 -1.97 5.23
C GLY A 27 -5.65 -1.35 3.88
N VAL A 28 -4.89 -1.73 2.87
CA VAL A 28 -5.17 -1.33 1.49
C VAL A 28 -5.65 -2.54 0.71
N LEU A 29 -6.59 -2.30 -0.19
CA LEU A 29 -7.05 -3.32 -1.13
C LEU A 29 -6.21 -3.21 -2.39
N VAL A 30 -5.46 -4.27 -2.69
CA VAL A 30 -4.63 -4.34 -3.90
C VAL A 30 -5.31 -5.32 -4.85
N GLN A 31 -5.75 -4.82 -6.00
CA GLN A 31 -6.34 -5.68 -7.02
C GLN A 31 -5.30 -6.63 -7.60
N GLY A 32 -5.77 -7.77 -8.12
CA GLY A 32 -4.88 -8.80 -8.64
C GLY A 32 -3.97 -8.33 -9.76
N ASP A 33 -4.47 -7.50 -10.66
CA ASP A 33 -3.64 -6.94 -11.74
C ASP A 33 -2.57 -6.00 -11.23
N THR A 34 -2.88 -5.18 -10.24
CA THR A 34 -1.91 -4.29 -9.59
C THR A 34 -0.85 -5.11 -8.85
N LEU A 35 -1.27 -6.15 -8.13
CA LEU A 35 -0.33 -7.03 -7.44
C LEU A 35 0.61 -7.71 -8.44
N HIS A 36 0.07 -8.19 -9.56
CA HIS A 36 0.90 -8.79 -10.62
C HIS A 36 1.91 -7.77 -11.17
N SER A 37 1.48 -6.54 -11.41
CA SER A 37 2.37 -5.46 -11.88
C SER A 37 3.49 -5.18 -10.89
N LEU A 38 3.20 -5.13 -9.59
CA LEU A 38 4.22 -4.93 -8.56
C LEU A 38 5.22 -6.08 -8.53
N CYS A 39 4.74 -7.31 -8.63
CA CYS A 39 5.61 -8.49 -8.67
C CYS A 39 6.49 -8.50 -9.91
N THR A 40 5.95 -8.13 -11.07
CA THR A 40 6.71 -8.05 -12.31
C THR A 40 7.80 -6.97 -12.20
N GLN A 41 7.47 -5.82 -11.65
CA GLN A 41 8.43 -4.74 -11.45
C GLN A 41 9.55 -5.16 -10.51
N ALA A 42 9.21 -5.87 -9.43
CA ALA A 42 10.21 -6.39 -8.50
C ALA A 42 11.11 -7.43 -9.18
N ALA A 43 10.53 -8.32 -9.99
CA ALA A 43 11.31 -9.33 -10.71
C ALA A 43 12.27 -8.70 -11.71
N ASP A 44 11.82 -7.68 -12.45
CA ASP A 44 12.67 -6.96 -13.40
C ASP A 44 13.84 -6.29 -12.69
N ALA A 45 13.58 -5.68 -11.53
CA ALA A 45 14.64 -5.08 -10.73
C ALA A 45 15.64 -6.13 -10.23
N LEU A 46 15.14 -7.29 -9.81
CA LEU A 46 15.98 -8.38 -9.30
C LEU A 46 16.87 -8.97 -10.39
N LEU A 47 16.35 -9.08 -11.61
CA LEU A 47 17.07 -9.71 -12.73
C LEU A 47 17.91 -8.72 -13.54
N GLY A 48 17.73 -7.43 -13.33
CA GLY A 48 18.40 -6.39 -14.11
C GLY A 48 19.87 -6.18 -13.79
N GLY A 49 20.39 -6.84 -12.76
CA GLY A 49 21.80 -6.73 -12.39
C GLY A 49 22.20 -5.29 -12.03
N PRO A 50 23.38 -4.84 -12.45
CA PRO A 50 23.84 -3.49 -12.10
C PRO A 50 22.99 -2.36 -12.64
N ASP A 51 22.19 -2.62 -13.69
CA ASP A 51 21.35 -1.62 -14.34
C ASP A 51 19.94 -1.56 -13.74
N SER A 52 19.67 -2.32 -12.68
CA SER A 52 18.33 -2.43 -12.10
C SER A 52 18.00 -1.32 -11.11
N ARG A 53 18.92 -0.40 -10.88
CA ARG A 53 18.72 0.63 -9.84
C ARG A 53 17.50 1.50 -10.13
N ASP A 54 17.31 1.90 -11.38
CA ASP A 54 16.18 2.77 -11.75
C ASP A 54 14.86 2.05 -11.54
N GLU A 55 14.75 0.77 -11.90
CA GLU A 55 13.57 -0.04 -11.67
C GLU A 55 13.30 -0.19 -10.18
N LEU A 56 14.35 -0.39 -9.40
CA LEU A 56 14.20 -0.52 -7.94
C LEU A 56 13.74 0.79 -7.30
N GLU A 57 14.30 1.91 -7.74
CA GLU A 57 13.87 3.24 -7.27
C GLU A 57 12.42 3.51 -7.61
N ASP A 58 12.00 3.18 -8.83
CA ASP A 58 10.61 3.36 -9.26
C ASP A 58 9.66 2.53 -8.40
N LEU A 59 10.00 1.28 -8.13
CA LEU A 59 9.21 0.42 -7.25
C LEU A 59 9.14 0.99 -5.83
N HIS A 60 10.28 1.41 -5.31
CA HIS A 60 10.35 1.99 -3.97
C HIS A 60 9.48 3.25 -3.87
N ASN A 61 9.58 4.14 -4.85
CA ASN A 61 8.78 5.36 -4.89
C ASN A 61 7.28 5.05 -4.97
N ARG A 62 6.91 4.04 -5.76
CA ARG A 62 5.52 3.61 -5.87
C ARG A 62 4.98 3.11 -4.53
N LEU A 63 5.77 2.34 -3.81
CA LEU A 63 5.39 1.85 -2.47
C LEU A 63 5.35 2.98 -1.45
N LEU A 64 6.29 3.94 -1.53
CA LEU A 64 6.28 5.10 -0.64
C LEU A 64 5.06 5.98 -0.86
N GLU A 65 4.63 6.19 -2.10
CA GLU A 65 3.42 6.95 -2.40
C GLU A 65 2.19 6.27 -1.80
N LEU A 66 2.09 4.95 -1.94
CA LEU A 66 0.99 4.20 -1.34
C LEU A 66 0.99 4.33 0.18
N LEU A 67 2.16 4.18 0.80
CA LEU A 67 2.30 4.30 2.25
C LEU A 67 1.94 5.70 2.74
N ALA A 68 2.40 6.74 2.02
CA ALA A 68 2.10 8.13 2.38
C ALA A 68 0.59 8.39 2.30
N HIS A 69 -0.08 7.89 1.27
CA HIS A 69 -1.53 8.01 1.16
C HIS A 69 -2.24 7.32 2.33
N TYR A 70 -1.81 6.09 2.66
CA TYR A 70 -2.35 5.36 3.80
C TYR A 70 -2.24 6.16 5.10
N LYS A 71 -1.05 6.71 5.38
CA LYS A 71 -0.83 7.52 6.58
C LYS A 71 -1.75 8.74 6.61
N THR A 72 -1.88 9.43 5.49
CA THR A 72 -2.75 10.61 5.38
C THR A 72 -4.21 10.25 5.66
N VAL A 73 -4.70 9.16 5.07
CA VAL A 73 -6.07 8.71 5.28
C VAL A 73 -6.33 8.38 6.75
N LEU A 74 -5.42 7.65 7.39
CA LEU A 74 -5.60 7.33 8.80
C LEU A 74 -5.56 8.59 9.66
N SER A 75 -4.66 9.51 9.38
CA SER A 75 -4.59 10.78 10.09
C SER A 75 -5.88 11.58 9.95
N ASP A 76 -6.45 11.64 8.73
CA ASP A 76 -7.71 12.36 8.48
C ASP A 76 -8.89 11.76 9.25
N HIS A 77 -8.83 10.46 9.53
CA HIS A 77 -9.86 9.76 10.30
C HIS A 77 -9.49 9.63 11.78
N GLN A 78 -8.40 10.26 12.21
CA GLN A 78 -7.94 10.23 13.60
C GLN A 78 -7.67 8.81 14.10
N LEU A 79 -7.14 7.97 13.22
CA LEU A 79 -6.79 6.59 13.53
C LEU A 79 -5.28 6.45 13.70
N SER A 80 -4.89 5.58 14.64
CA SER A 80 -3.48 5.26 14.88
C SER A 80 -2.92 4.37 13.78
N LEU A 81 -1.64 4.54 13.49
CA LEU A 81 -0.93 3.64 12.57
C LEU A 81 -0.64 2.29 13.25
N PRO A 82 -0.68 1.19 12.48
CA PRO A 82 -0.37 -0.14 13.02
C PRO A 82 1.13 -0.40 13.20
N PHE A 83 1.95 0.60 12.99
CA PHE A 83 3.41 0.49 13.09
C PHE A 83 3.99 1.79 13.63
N ALA A 84 5.22 1.74 14.11
CA ALA A 84 5.94 2.94 14.52
C ALA A 84 6.39 3.71 13.27
N ASP A 85 6.07 5.02 13.22
CA ASP A 85 6.48 5.87 12.12
C ASP A 85 7.84 6.47 12.42
N GLY A 86 8.90 5.81 11.91
CA GLY A 86 10.27 6.20 12.19
C GLY A 86 10.68 7.53 11.58
N THR A 87 9.79 8.21 10.86
CA THR A 87 10.09 9.52 10.27
C THR A 87 9.83 10.67 11.23
N ASP A 88 9.30 10.39 12.40
CA ASP A 88 8.96 11.41 13.40
C ASP A 88 10.17 11.77 14.27
N ALA A 89 11.25 11.96 13.65
CA ALA A 89 12.44 12.35 14.40
C ALA A 89 12.28 13.76 14.94
#